data_6284924b6cee1f7c1c88321537f2e2be
#
_entry.id   6284924b6cee1f7c1c88321537f2e2be
#
_cell.length_a   1.000
_cell.length_b   1.000
_cell.length_c   1.000
_cell.angle_alpha   90.00
_cell.angle_beta   90.00
_cell.angle_gamma   90.00
#
_symmetry.space_group_name_H-M   'P 1'
#
loop_
_entity.id
_entity.type
_entity.pdbx_description
1 polymer ?
#
loop_
_entity_poly.entity_id
_entity_poly.type
_entity_poly.pdbx_seq_one_letter_code
_entity_poly.pdbx_strand_id
1 'polypeptide(L)'
;MDLAQIAQTTAGFTGADLENLLNEAAIMAARSGRSYITQLDIKHAFIKVGIGAEKRSKVISEKEKKITAYHEAGHAILFHVLPDMDPVYTISIIPTGMGAAGYTMPLPDNDEMFNTKSKMLQDIMTLLGGRVAEEIIFGDITTGASNDIKRATAAARSMVMKYGMSDKLGLISYGDDDDEVFIGRDLAHTCLLYTSPSPRDISGSR
;
A
#
# COMPACT_ATOMS: atom_id res chain seq x y z
N MET A 1 -5.56 1.17 28.54
CA MET A 1 -4.94 1.37 27.19
C MET A 1 -3.94 0.25 26.96
N ASP A 2 -3.94 -0.34 25.78
CA ASP A 2 -2.96 -1.34 25.33
C ASP A 2 -1.77 -0.62 24.70
N LEU A 3 -0.69 -0.47 25.48
CA LEU A 3 0.51 0.23 25.02
C LEU A 3 1.31 -0.59 23.98
N ALA A 4 1.21 -1.93 24.03
CA ALA A 4 1.89 -2.78 23.06
C ALA A 4 1.28 -2.59 21.66
N GLN A 5 -0.05 -2.58 21.55
CA GLN A 5 -0.74 -2.32 20.31
C GLN A 5 -0.44 -0.90 19.78
N ILE A 6 -0.35 0.10 20.66
CA ILE A 6 0.02 1.46 20.26
C ILE A 6 1.44 1.49 19.70
N ALA A 7 2.39 0.83 20.36
CA ALA A 7 3.76 0.74 19.88
C ALA A 7 3.86 0.07 18.50
N GLN A 8 3.13 -1.02 18.28
CA GLN A 8 3.05 -1.69 16.96
C GLN A 8 2.49 -0.75 15.88
N THR A 9 1.36 -0.06 16.17
CA THR A 9 0.76 0.86 15.19
C THR A 9 1.62 2.07 14.87
N THR A 10 2.51 2.46 15.78
CA THR A 10 3.39 3.63 15.63
C THR A 10 4.84 3.28 15.30
N ALA A 11 5.09 2.06 14.82
CA ALA A 11 6.39 1.66 14.31
C ALA A 11 6.89 2.67 13.26
N GLY A 12 8.12 3.14 13.39
CA GLY A 12 8.71 4.15 12.51
C GLY A 12 8.29 5.60 12.78
N PHE A 13 7.42 5.87 13.77
CA PHE A 13 7.08 7.24 14.15
C PHE A 13 8.23 7.91 14.89
N THR A 14 8.48 9.18 14.57
CA THR A 14 9.38 10.03 15.35
C THR A 14 8.68 10.52 16.62
N GLY A 15 9.43 11.10 17.56
CA GLY A 15 8.84 11.75 18.75
C GLY A 15 7.82 12.84 18.40
N ALA A 16 8.06 13.59 17.31
CA ALA A 16 7.13 14.61 16.83
C ALA A 16 5.83 13.99 16.28
N ASP A 17 5.91 12.85 15.60
CA ASP A 17 4.73 12.13 15.11
C ASP A 17 3.88 11.59 16.26
N LEU A 18 4.53 11.08 17.31
CA LEU A 18 3.86 10.62 18.52
C LEU A 18 3.20 11.76 19.29
N GLU A 19 3.85 12.92 19.38
CA GLU A 19 3.26 14.12 19.97
C GLU A 19 2.01 14.55 19.20
N ASN A 20 2.09 14.61 17.87
CA ASN A 20 0.97 14.95 17.01
C ASN A 20 -0.18 13.94 17.17
N LEU A 21 0.12 12.63 17.21
CA LEU A 21 -0.87 11.57 17.44
C LEU A 21 -1.61 11.75 18.77
N LEU A 22 -0.86 11.98 19.86
CA LEU A 22 -1.45 12.16 21.19
C LEU A 22 -2.26 13.45 21.29
N ASN A 23 -1.81 14.52 20.65
CA ASN A 23 -2.54 15.79 20.60
C ASN A 23 -3.87 15.64 19.85
N GLU A 24 -3.88 14.96 18.69
CA GLU A 24 -5.10 14.65 17.96
C GLU A 24 -6.05 13.76 18.76
N ALA A 25 -5.54 12.76 19.47
CA ALA A 25 -6.34 11.90 20.35
C ALA A 25 -6.94 12.70 21.51
N ALA A 26 -6.19 13.63 22.10
CA ALA A 26 -6.67 14.50 23.16
C ALA A 26 -7.80 15.43 22.67
N ILE A 27 -7.66 15.98 21.46
CA ILE A 27 -8.71 16.80 20.81
C ILE A 27 -9.98 15.96 20.62
N MET A 28 -9.86 14.70 20.18
CA MET A 28 -11.02 13.81 20.03
C MET A 28 -11.70 13.49 21.35
N ALA A 29 -10.93 13.22 22.41
CA ALA A 29 -11.45 13.01 23.74
C ALA A 29 -12.20 14.25 24.28
N ALA A 30 -11.60 15.44 24.14
CA ALA A 30 -12.21 16.69 24.56
C ALA A 30 -13.52 16.99 23.81
N ARG A 31 -13.56 16.77 22.49
CA ARG A 31 -14.80 16.90 21.68
C ARG A 31 -15.90 15.95 22.12
N SER A 32 -15.54 14.82 22.72
CA SER A 32 -16.49 13.86 23.31
C SER A 32 -16.82 14.14 24.78
N GLY A 33 -16.40 15.29 25.33
CA GLY A 33 -16.65 15.70 26.70
C GLY A 33 -15.85 14.91 27.75
N ARG A 34 -14.76 14.23 27.36
CA ARG A 34 -13.93 13.41 28.25
C ARG A 34 -12.62 14.14 28.59
N SER A 35 -12.16 13.95 29.82
CA SER A 35 -10.88 14.47 30.33
C SER A 35 -9.71 13.47 30.19
N TYR A 36 -9.93 12.33 29.56
CA TYR A 36 -8.92 11.28 29.36
C TYR A 36 -9.01 10.69 27.96
N ILE A 37 -7.90 10.24 27.43
CA ILE A 37 -7.77 9.58 26.12
C ILE A 37 -8.07 8.10 26.26
N THR A 38 -8.81 7.53 25.32
CA THR A 38 -9.09 6.09 25.21
C THR A 38 -8.31 5.46 24.06
N GLN A 39 -8.26 4.12 24.02
CA GLN A 39 -7.69 3.36 22.90
C GLN A 39 -8.35 3.73 21.56
N LEU A 40 -9.65 3.97 21.57
CA LEU A 40 -10.40 4.35 20.38
C LEU A 40 -9.99 5.73 19.84
N ASP A 41 -9.69 6.68 20.75
CA ASP A 41 -9.21 8.00 20.35
C ASP A 41 -7.83 7.91 19.69
N ILE A 42 -6.93 7.08 20.22
CA ILE A 42 -5.61 6.80 19.63
C ILE A 42 -5.79 6.17 18.23
N LYS A 43 -6.66 5.16 18.10
CA LYS A 43 -6.95 4.52 16.82
C LYS A 43 -7.44 5.53 15.78
N HIS A 44 -8.41 6.37 16.14
CA HIS A 44 -8.94 7.38 15.22
C HIS A 44 -7.92 8.47 14.89
N ALA A 45 -7.11 8.88 15.87
CA ALA A 45 -6.03 9.83 15.65
C ALA A 45 -4.96 9.25 14.70
N PHE A 46 -4.59 7.98 14.88
CA PHE A 46 -3.65 7.27 14.02
C PHE A 46 -4.14 7.24 12.56
N ILE A 47 -5.40 6.88 12.34
CA ILE A 47 -6.01 6.89 11.00
C ILE A 47 -5.99 8.30 10.40
N LYS A 48 -6.35 9.32 11.21
CA LYS A 48 -6.38 10.71 10.76
C LYS A 48 -4.99 11.23 10.36
N VAL A 49 -3.97 10.90 11.14
CA VAL A 49 -2.58 11.33 10.89
C VAL A 49 -1.97 10.56 9.72
N GLY A 50 -2.16 9.24 9.65
CA GLY A 50 -1.53 8.36 8.65
C GLY A 50 -2.24 8.34 7.30
N ILE A 51 -3.57 8.31 7.29
CA ILE A 51 -4.38 8.13 6.07
C ILE A 51 -5.16 9.40 5.72
N GLY A 52 -5.31 10.31 6.66
CA GLY A 52 -6.08 11.54 6.53
C GLY A 52 -7.48 11.44 7.15
N ALA A 53 -8.09 12.60 7.35
CA ALA A 53 -9.41 12.67 7.97
C ALA A 53 -10.49 12.03 7.09
N GLU A 54 -11.36 11.24 7.70
CA GLU A 54 -12.52 10.66 7.03
C GLU A 54 -13.50 11.74 6.58
N LYS A 55 -13.94 11.68 5.32
CA LYS A 55 -14.91 12.60 4.72
C LYS A 55 -16.34 12.08 4.88
N ARG A 56 -16.85 12.08 6.09
CA ARG A 56 -18.19 11.57 6.42
C ARG A 56 -19.36 12.40 5.82
N SER A 57 -19.09 13.63 5.38
CA SER A 57 -20.09 14.50 4.74
C SER A 57 -20.25 14.24 3.23
N LYS A 58 -19.38 13.42 2.61
CA LYS A 58 -19.49 13.10 1.20
C LYS A 58 -20.68 12.17 0.96
N VAL A 59 -21.61 12.59 0.09
CA VAL A 59 -22.74 11.76 -0.34
C VAL A 59 -22.23 10.79 -1.40
N ILE A 60 -22.17 9.51 -1.06
CA ILE A 60 -21.68 8.43 -1.93
C ILE A 60 -22.89 7.57 -2.30
N SER A 61 -23.01 7.21 -3.57
CA SER A 61 -24.08 6.31 -4.04
C SER A 61 -23.91 4.90 -3.45
N GLU A 62 -25.02 4.17 -3.28
CA GLU A 62 -24.99 2.78 -2.81
C GLU A 62 -24.18 1.88 -3.75
N LYS A 63 -24.18 2.19 -5.07
CA LYS A 63 -23.34 1.49 -6.05
C LYS A 63 -21.86 1.67 -5.75
N GLU A 64 -21.41 2.89 -5.52
CA GLU A 64 -20.00 3.17 -5.20
C GLU A 64 -19.58 2.58 -3.85
N LYS A 65 -20.43 2.66 -2.83
CA LYS A 65 -20.18 1.99 -1.54
C LYS A 65 -19.98 0.48 -1.71
N LYS A 66 -20.83 -0.14 -2.54
CA LYS A 66 -20.73 -1.58 -2.82
C LYS A 66 -19.43 -1.90 -3.54
N ILE A 67 -19.04 -1.13 -4.56
CA ILE A 67 -17.78 -1.31 -5.28
C ILE A 67 -16.62 -1.20 -4.29
N THR A 68 -16.57 -0.14 -3.49
CA THR A 68 -15.50 0.06 -2.49
C THR A 68 -15.46 -1.09 -1.48
N ALA A 69 -16.62 -1.56 -0.99
CA ALA A 69 -16.67 -2.65 -0.03
C ALA A 69 -16.08 -3.95 -0.57
N TYR A 70 -16.37 -4.32 -1.81
CA TYR A 70 -15.79 -5.51 -2.43
C TYR A 70 -14.32 -5.33 -2.77
N HIS A 71 -13.91 -4.13 -3.18
CA HIS A 71 -12.51 -3.78 -3.41
C HIS A 71 -11.68 -3.98 -2.13
N GLU A 72 -12.09 -3.35 -1.02
CA GLU A 72 -11.38 -3.47 0.26
C GLU A 72 -11.45 -4.90 0.82
N ALA A 73 -12.56 -5.62 0.62
CA ALA A 73 -12.66 -7.02 0.98
C ALA A 73 -11.67 -7.89 0.20
N GLY A 74 -11.40 -7.57 -1.07
CA GLY A 74 -10.40 -8.26 -1.88
C GLY A 74 -9.00 -8.15 -1.30
N HIS A 75 -8.60 -6.97 -0.87
CA HIS A 75 -7.33 -6.77 -0.15
C HIS A 75 -7.32 -7.55 1.17
N ALA A 76 -8.39 -7.42 1.97
CA ALA A 76 -8.47 -8.04 3.29
C ALA A 76 -8.40 -9.57 3.26
N ILE A 77 -9.05 -10.20 2.28
CA ILE A 77 -9.00 -11.65 2.09
C ILE A 77 -7.56 -12.09 1.82
N LEU A 78 -6.81 -11.39 0.97
CA LEU A 78 -5.44 -11.74 0.65
C LEU A 78 -4.51 -11.51 1.84
N PHE A 79 -4.68 -10.45 2.62
CA PHE A 79 -3.97 -10.28 3.89
C PHE A 79 -4.23 -11.44 4.86
N HIS A 80 -5.42 -12.02 4.85
CA HIS A 80 -5.78 -13.10 5.75
C HIS A 80 -5.28 -14.49 5.31
N VAL A 81 -5.27 -14.76 3.99
CA VAL A 81 -4.97 -16.11 3.47
C VAL A 81 -3.51 -16.31 3.08
N LEU A 82 -2.76 -15.24 2.83
CA LEU A 82 -1.36 -15.31 2.46
C LEU A 82 -0.47 -15.41 3.72
N PRO A 83 0.46 -16.38 3.76
CA PRO A 83 1.17 -16.70 5.00
C PRO A 83 2.18 -15.65 5.48
N ASP A 84 2.75 -14.84 4.55
CA ASP A 84 3.77 -13.85 4.88
C ASP A 84 3.17 -12.45 5.06
N MET A 85 1.83 -12.33 5.10
CA MET A 85 1.15 -11.04 5.22
C MET A 85 0.73 -10.76 6.65
N ASP A 86 0.85 -9.49 7.04
CA ASP A 86 0.42 -9.02 8.36
C ASP A 86 -1.10 -9.06 8.52
N PRO A 87 -1.61 -9.29 9.74
CA PRO A 87 -3.04 -9.33 10.00
C PRO A 87 -3.71 -7.96 9.73
N VAL A 88 -4.94 -7.99 9.26
CA VAL A 88 -5.72 -6.76 9.02
C VAL A 88 -6.11 -6.11 10.35
N TYR A 89 -5.69 -4.87 10.54
CA TYR A 89 -6.05 -4.05 11.69
C TYR A 89 -7.39 -3.34 11.54
N THR A 90 -7.62 -2.78 10.35
CA THR A 90 -8.88 -2.07 10.09
C THR A 90 -9.19 -2.00 8.59
N ILE A 91 -10.49 -2.01 8.29
CA ILE A 91 -11.04 -1.82 6.94
C ILE A 91 -12.07 -0.71 7.04
N SER A 92 -12.09 0.20 6.07
CA SER A 92 -13.09 1.26 6.00
C SER A 92 -13.50 1.52 4.55
N ILE A 93 -14.78 1.76 4.35
CA ILE A 93 -15.36 2.23 3.08
C ILE A 93 -15.69 3.73 3.12
N ILE A 94 -15.17 4.44 4.11
CA ILE A 94 -15.35 5.88 4.26
C ILE A 94 -14.19 6.57 3.54
N PRO A 95 -14.45 7.48 2.58
CA PRO A 95 -13.41 8.21 1.88
C PRO A 95 -12.55 9.04 2.82
N THR A 96 -11.25 9.12 2.52
CA THR A 96 -10.29 9.92 3.29
C THR A 96 -9.89 11.20 2.56
N GLY A 97 -9.23 12.09 3.29
CA GLY A 97 -8.71 13.36 2.78
C GLY A 97 -7.72 13.21 1.65
N MET A 98 -6.99 12.11 1.58
CA MET A 98 -5.98 11.81 0.55
C MET A 98 -6.55 11.24 -0.75
N GLY A 99 -7.88 11.18 -0.89
CA GLY A 99 -8.55 10.81 -2.15
C GLY A 99 -8.89 9.32 -2.26
N ALA A 100 -8.58 8.50 -1.27
CA ALA A 100 -9.00 7.11 -1.22
C ALA A 100 -10.51 7.00 -0.98
N ALA A 101 -11.16 6.06 -1.68
CA ALA A 101 -12.59 5.78 -1.51
C ALA A 101 -12.86 4.92 -0.27
N GLY A 102 -11.91 4.08 0.10
CA GLY A 102 -11.82 3.25 1.29
C GLY A 102 -10.37 2.97 1.62
N TYR A 103 -10.12 2.13 2.58
CA TYR A 103 -8.78 1.64 2.88
C TYR A 103 -8.82 0.32 3.67
N THR A 104 -7.84 -0.52 3.41
CA THR A 104 -7.51 -1.71 4.21
C THR A 104 -6.11 -1.51 4.78
N MET A 105 -5.97 -1.61 6.10
CA MET A 105 -4.71 -1.38 6.78
C MET A 105 -4.30 -2.61 7.59
N PRO A 106 -3.16 -3.23 7.27
CA PRO A 106 -2.55 -4.25 8.11
C PRO A 106 -1.89 -3.64 9.34
N LEU A 107 -1.61 -4.46 10.33
CA LEU A 107 -0.81 -4.14 11.50
C LEU A 107 0.39 -5.08 11.53
N PRO A 108 1.60 -4.57 11.29
CA PRO A 108 2.80 -5.39 11.38
C PRO A 108 2.96 -6.03 12.76
N ASP A 109 3.19 -7.34 12.78
CA ASP A 109 3.46 -8.06 14.03
C ASP A 109 4.91 -7.85 14.51
N ASN A 110 5.82 -7.60 13.56
CA ASN A 110 7.25 -7.43 13.84
C ASN A 110 7.87 -6.36 12.93
N ASP A 111 8.99 -5.80 13.38
CA ASP A 111 9.83 -4.91 12.57
C ASP A 111 10.73 -5.78 11.67
N GLU A 112 10.38 -5.98 10.42
CA GLU A 112 11.18 -6.73 9.47
C GLU A 112 12.24 -5.84 8.80
N MET A 113 13.49 -6.26 8.91
CA MET A 113 14.62 -5.57 8.25
C MET A 113 14.79 -5.96 6.78
N PHE A 114 14.31 -7.15 6.37
CA PHE A 114 14.50 -7.68 5.03
C PHE A 114 13.19 -8.20 4.44
N ASN A 115 12.94 -7.85 3.19
CA ASN A 115 11.81 -8.41 2.42
C ASN A 115 12.29 -9.57 1.57
N THR A 116 11.68 -10.73 1.73
CA THR A 116 11.94 -11.90 0.88
C THR A 116 11.25 -11.77 -0.48
N LYS A 117 11.72 -12.51 -1.49
CA LYS A 117 11.04 -12.61 -2.79
C LYS A 117 9.59 -13.08 -2.63
N SER A 118 9.34 -14.05 -1.73
CA SER A 118 7.99 -14.55 -1.43
C SER A 118 7.09 -13.46 -0.90
N LYS A 119 7.53 -12.71 0.12
CA LYS A 119 6.77 -11.60 0.71
C LYS A 119 6.46 -10.51 -0.31
N MET A 120 7.45 -10.11 -1.11
CA MET A 120 7.23 -9.09 -2.15
C MET A 120 6.22 -9.53 -3.21
N LEU A 121 6.19 -10.82 -3.57
CA LEU A 121 5.16 -11.37 -4.47
C LEU A 121 3.77 -11.33 -3.81
N GLN A 122 3.68 -11.68 -2.53
CA GLN A 122 2.42 -11.63 -1.78
C GLN A 122 1.93 -10.18 -1.59
N ASP A 123 2.83 -9.23 -1.38
CA ASP A 123 2.50 -7.79 -1.38
C ASP A 123 1.87 -7.37 -2.72
N ILE A 124 2.46 -7.79 -3.84
CA ILE A 124 1.90 -7.52 -5.18
C ILE A 124 0.52 -8.15 -5.34
N MET A 125 0.33 -9.41 -4.92
CA MET A 125 -0.98 -10.08 -4.96
C MET A 125 -2.00 -9.30 -4.14
N THR A 126 -1.63 -8.89 -2.93
CA THR A 126 -2.50 -8.13 -2.03
C THR A 126 -2.89 -6.78 -2.64
N LEU A 127 -1.95 -6.05 -3.24
CA LEU A 127 -2.22 -4.79 -3.94
C LEU A 127 -3.20 -4.97 -5.12
N LEU A 128 -3.17 -6.11 -5.81
CA LEU A 128 -4.05 -6.39 -6.93
C LEU A 128 -5.41 -6.97 -6.50
N GLY A 129 -5.56 -7.36 -5.24
CA GLY A 129 -6.74 -8.04 -4.70
C GLY A 129 -8.03 -7.26 -4.89
N GLY A 130 -8.02 -5.94 -4.65
CA GLY A 130 -9.19 -5.09 -4.83
C GLY A 130 -9.68 -5.08 -6.29
N ARG A 131 -8.74 -4.96 -7.24
CA ARG A 131 -9.03 -5.00 -8.67
C ARG A 131 -9.63 -6.33 -9.12
N VAL A 132 -9.06 -7.44 -8.66
CA VAL A 132 -9.55 -8.78 -8.98
C VAL A 132 -10.95 -9.01 -8.39
N ALA A 133 -11.19 -8.51 -7.17
CA ALA A 133 -12.52 -8.60 -6.55
C ALA A 133 -13.59 -7.82 -7.34
N GLU A 134 -13.26 -6.62 -7.84
CA GLU A 134 -14.17 -5.86 -8.73
C GLU A 134 -14.53 -6.69 -9.98
N GLU A 135 -13.54 -7.25 -10.65
CA GLU A 135 -13.72 -8.03 -11.88
C GLU A 135 -14.59 -9.28 -11.64
N ILE A 136 -14.32 -10.04 -10.58
CA ILE A 136 -15.08 -11.25 -10.25
C ILE A 136 -16.55 -10.95 -9.91
N ILE A 137 -16.79 -9.88 -9.13
CA ILE A 137 -18.14 -9.61 -8.58
C ILE A 137 -19.00 -8.81 -9.56
N PHE A 138 -18.41 -7.89 -10.30
CA PHE A 138 -19.17 -6.98 -11.17
C PHE A 138 -19.02 -7.29 -12.66
N GLY A 139 -18.06 -8.14 -13.04
CA GLY A 139 -17.70 -8.36 -14.45
C GLY A 139 -17.16 -7.09 -15.13
N ASP A 140 -16.78 -6.09 -14.34
CA ASP A 140 -16.30 -4.78 -14.79
C ASP A 140 -15.24 -4.26 -13.83
N ILE A 141 -14.57 -3.19 -14.22
CA ILE A 141 -13.41 -2.65 -13.53
C ILE A 141 -13.50 -1.13 -13.42
N THR A 142 -12.99 -0.60 -12.32
CA THR A 142 -13.01 0.84 -12.09
C THR A 142 -11.62 1.46 -12.09
N THR A 143 -11.55 2.78 -12.09
CA THR A 143 -10.32 3.55 -11.94
C THR A 143 -9.82 3.56 -10.49
N GLY A 144 -10.60 3.02 -9.53
CA GLY A 144 -10.27 3.02 -8.11
C GLY A 144 -8.95 2.32 -7.79
N ALA A 145 -8.65 1.22 -8.49
CA ALA A 145 -7.42 0.45 -8.33
C ALA A 145 -6.15 1.10 -8.92
N SER A 146 -6.21 2.31 -9.45
CA SER A 146 -5.08 2.93 -10.17
C SER A 146 -3.82 3.07 -9.30
N ASN A 147 -3.96 3.42 -8.03
CA ASN A 147 -2.85 3.55 -7.10
C ASN A 147 -2.24 2.19 -6.74
N ASP A 148 -3.08 1.17 -6.56
CA ASP A 148 -2.63 -0.18 -6.22
C ASP A 148 -1.87 -0.82 -7.37
N ILE A 149 -2.36 -0.64 -8.59
CA ILE A 149 -1.66 -1.07 -9.82
C ILE A 149 -0.32 -0.35 -9.95
N LYS A 150 -0.26 0.96 -9.67
CA LYS A 150 0.98 1.72 -9.69
C LYS A 150 1.99 1.18 -8.67
N ARG A 151 1.56 0.92 -7.44
CA ARG A 151 2.40 0.36 -6.37
C ARG A 151 2.86 -1.05 -6.71
N ALA A 152 1.97 -1.92 -7.18
CA ALA A 152 2.30 -3.28 -7.61
C ALA A 152 3.33 -3.28 -8.75
N THR A 153 3.15 -2.39 -9.74
CA THR A 153 4.11 -2.23 -10.84
C THR A 153 5.47 -1.74 -10.35
N ALA A 154 5.51 -0.78 -9.43
CA ALA A 154 6.76 -0.29 -8.85
C ALA A 154 7.49 -1.39 -8.05
N ALA A 155 6.77 -2.19 -7.26
CA ALA A 155 7.32 -3.32 -6.53
C ALA A 155 7.90 -4.39 -7.48
N ALA A 156 7.14 -4.79 -8.50
CA ALA A 156 7.59 -5.75 -9.51
C ALA A 156 8.83 -5.25 -10.26
N ARG A 157 8.87 -3.96 -10.62
CA ARG A 157 10.03 -3.34 -11.26
C ARG A 157 11.24 -3.37 -10.34
N SER A 158 11.10 -3.04 -9.06
CA SER A 158 12.19 -3.09 -8.07
C SER A 158 12.72 -4.51 -7.88
N MET A 159 11.86 -5.53 -7.85
CA MET A 159 12.27 -6.94 -7.79
C MET A 159 13.20 -7.32 -8.94
N VAL A 160 12.87 -6.88 -10.15
CA VAL A 160 13.66 -7.21 -11.35
C VAL A 160 14.91 -6.33 -11.47
N MET A 161 14.75 -5.03 -11.33
CA MET A 161 15.81 -4.05 -11.66
C MET A 161 16.80 -3.84 -10.52
N LYS A 162 16.30 -3.80 -9.27
CA LYS A 162 17.12 -3.43 -8.12
C LYS A 162 17.61 -4.66 -7.33
N TYR A 163 16.75 -5.66 -7.16
CA TYR A 163 17.04 -6.77 -6.25
C TYR A 163 17.46 -8.07 -6.96
N GLY A 164 17.53 -8.09 -8.31
CA GLY A 164 17.95 -9.27 -9.06
C GLY A 164 17.09 -10.52 -8.79
N MET A 165 15.80 -10.33 -8.48
CA MET A 165 14.88 -11.41 -8.11
C MET A 165 14.21 -12.10 -9.30
N SER A 166 14.66 -11.83 -10.53
CA SER A 166 14.17 -12.49 -11.75
C SER A 166 14.92 -13.77 -12.04
N ASP A 167 14.20 -14.90 -12.15
CA ASP A 167 14.80 -16.18 -12.49
C ASP A 167 15.32 -16.23 -13.95
N LYS A 168 14.83 -15.33 -14.81
CA LYS A 168 15.24 -15.24 -16.23
C LYS A 168 16.46 -14.34 -16.44
N LEU A 169 16.59 -13.27 -15.66
CA LEU A 169 17.62 -12.26 -15.83
C LEU A 169 18.81 -12.47 -14.85
N GLY A 170 18.59 -13.25 -13.79
CA GLY A 170 19.62 -13.56 -12.80
C GLY A 170 19.95 -12.40 -11.86
N LEU A 171 21.13 -12.47 -11.23
CA LEU A 171 21.61 -11.54 -10.21
C LEU A 171 22.25 -10.30 -10.84
N ILE A 172 21.49 -9.52 -11.57
CA ILE A 172 21.95 -8.30 -12.24
C ILE A 172 21.09 -7.14 -11.80
N SER A 173 21.70 -5.99 -11.46
CA SER A 173 21.03 -4.73 -11.24
C SER A 173 20.95 -3.97 -12.56
N TYR A 174 19.72 -3.60 -12.97
CA TYR A 174 19.42 -2.84 -14.17
C TYR A 174 18.95 -1.42 -13.80
N GLY A 175 19.78 -0.62 -13.27
CA GLY A 175 19.42 0.76 -12.95
C GLY A 175 20.66 1.53 -12.57
N ASP A 176 20.78 2.73 -13.06
CA ASP A 176 21.66 3.69 -12.42
C ASP A 176 21.08 3.96 -11.03
N ASP A 177 21.96 4.04 -10.03
CA ASP A 177 21.56 4.47 -8.69
C ASP A 177 21.02 5.89 -8.82
N ASP A 178 19.68 6.01 -8.83
CA ASP A 178 18.97 7.31 -8.82
C ASP A 178 19.11 8.04 -7.46
N ASP A 179 20.17 7.77 -6.72
CA ASP A 179 20.51 8.48 -5.49
C ASP A 179 21.17 9.85 -5.75
N GLU A 180 21.47 10.17 -7.02
CA GLU A 180 21.88 11.53 -7.39
C GLU A 180 20.70 12.31 -8.00
N VAL A 181 19.98 13.02 -7.13
CA VAL A 181 19.05 14.08 -7.51
C VAL A 181 19.84 15.23 -8.14
N PHE A 182 20.15 15.16 -9.42
CA PHE A 182 20.63 16.29 -10.18
C PHE A 182 19.47 16.89 -10.99
N ILE A 183 19.02 18.06 -10.54
CA ILE A 183 18.00 18.87 -11.21
C ILE A 183 18.48 19.15 -12.65
N GLY A 184 17.83 18.54 -13.64
CA GLY A 184 17.99 18.91 -15.05
C GLY A 184 18.31 17.82 -16.06
N ARG A 185 18.17 16.54 -15.78
CA ARG A 185 18.27 15.47 -16.79
C ARG A 185 16.92 14.86 -17.10
N ASP A 186 16.52 14.90 -18.36
CA ASP A 186 15.45 14.08 -18.92
C ASP A 186 15.80 12.61 -18.68
N LEU A 187 14.99 11.93 -17.84
CA LEU A 187 15.11 10.51 -17.56
C LEU A 187 14.69 9.73 -18.81
N ALA A 188 15.65 9.28 -19.59
CA ALA A 188 15.42 8.26 -20.60
C ALA A 188 15.02 6.96 -19.88
N HIS A 189 13.73 6.65 -19.86
CA HIS A 189 13.25 5.37 -19.34
C HIS A 189 13.79 4.23 -20.21
N THR A 190 14.71 3.45 -19.66
CA THR A 190 15.23 2.25 -20.33
C THR A 190 14.08 1.24 -20.48
N CYS A 191 13.65 0.99 -21.72
CA CYS A 191 12.58 0.04 -22.01
C CYS A 191 13.13 -1.39 -21.99
N LEU A 192 12.87 -2.13 -20.91
CA LEU A 192 13.33 -3.51 -20.75
C LEU A 192 12.76 -4.51 -21.78
N LEU A 193 11.72 -4.12 -22.53
CA LEU A 193 11.11 -4.96 -23.57
C LEU A 193 11.99 -5.12 -24.82
N TYR A 194 13.01 -4.28 -25.01
CA TYR A 194 13.92 -4.34 -26.17
C TYR A 194 15.22 -5.11 -25.92
N THR A 195 15.45 -5.62 -24.73
CA THR A 195 16.68 -6.36 -24.39
C THR A 195 16.59 -7.87 -24.59
N SER A 196 15.42 -8.41 -24.94
CA SER A 196 15.33 -9.80 -25.43
C SER A 196 15.71 -9.82 -26.90
N PRO A 197 16.76 -10.56 -27.32
CA PRO A 197 17.07 -10.69 -28.71
C PRO A 197 15.86 -11.30 -29.45
N SER A 198 15.38 -10.60 -30.46
CA SER A 198 14.33 -11.10 -31.34
C SER A 198 14.82 -12.37 -32.02
N PRO A 199 13.94 -13.35 -32.31
CA PRO A 199 14.32 -14.50 -33.12
C PRO A 199 14.94 -14.16 -34.48
N ARG A 200 14.79 -12.92 -34.95
CA ARG A 200 15.42 -12.40 -36.15
C ARG A 200 16.88 -11.98 -35.97
N ASP A 201 17.29 -11.68 -34.74
CA ASP A 201 18.68 -11.27 -34.44
C ASP A 201 19.66 -12.45 -34.35
N ILE A 202 19.13 -13.68 -34.29
CA ILE A 202 19.89 -14.90 -34.19
C ILE A 202 20.24 -15.49 -35.59
N SER A 203 19.66 -14.98 -36.68
CA SER A 203 19.81 -15.52 -38.03
C SER A 203 20.89 -14.85 -38.89
N GLY A 204 21.75 -14.03 -38.33
CA GLY A 204 22.74 -13.19 -39.04
C GLY A 204 24.20 -13.55 -38.78
N SER A 205 24.60 -14.82 -38.73
CA SER A 205 26.02 -15.21 -38.82
C SER A 205 26.19 -16.51 -39.60
N ARG A 206 26.36 -16.39 -40.88
CA ARG A 206 27.10 -17.30 -41.72
C ARG A 206 28.21 -16.56 -42.39
#